data_777acd88b62164040e91206371a5790f
#
_entry.id   777acd88b62164040e91206371a5790f
#
_cell.length_a   1.000
_cell.length_b   1.000
_cell.length_c   1.000
_cell.angle_alpha   90.00
_cell.angle_beta   90.00
_cell.angle_gamma   90.00
#
_symmetry.space_group_name_H-M   'P 1'
#
loop_
_entity.id
_entity.type
_entity.pdbx_description
1 polymer ?
#
loop_
_entity_poly.entity_id
_entity_poly.type
_entity_poly.pdbx_seq_one_letter_code
_entity_poly.pdbx_strand_id
1 'polypeptide(L)'
;SMRNFDYITNPAKLLTPEIVQMVGSIHEHKGKQELFLEANIDELKTLLEITLIQSTGASNRIEGIFTSDKRLEELVSQKAEPRNRSEQEIAGYREVLATIHESYEYITPKPNIILQLHRDLYSYSQGNIGGTYKNSDNVITETDAEGHQKARFIPVPAFQTAEAIDELCARFLEAWEANLIDKLILIP
;
A
#
# COMPACT_ATOMS: atom_id res chain seq x y z
N SER A 1 -1.56 24.98 1.09
CA SER A 1 -2.87 24.71 0.47
C SER A 1 -3.04 23.20 0.35
N MET A 2 -4.22 22.73 0.62
CA MET A 2 -4.60 21.33 0.43
C MET A 2 -4.32 20.90 -1.01
N ARG A 3 -3.84 19.67 -1.24
CA ARG A 3 -3.64 19.15 -2.60
C ARG A 3 -5.00 19.04 -3.29
N ASN A 4 -5.03 19.37 -4.57
CA ASN A 4 -6.18 19.09 -5.41
C ASN A 4 -6.06 17.65 -5.93
N PHE A 5 -6.95 16.76 -5.51
CA PHE A 5 -7.01 15.37 -5.96
C PHE A 5 -7.84 15.27 -7.25
N ASP A 6 -7.20 15.56 -8.38
CA ASP A 6 -7.83 15.47 -9.69
C ASP A 6 -7.41 14.16 -10.38
N TYR A 7 -8.15 13.09 -10.12
CA TYR A 7 -7.92 11.76 -10.70
C TYR A 7 -8.40 11.63 -12.16
N ILE A 8 -9.20 12.56 -12.65
CA ILE A 8 -9.70 12.52 -14.03
C ILE A 8 -8.72 13.25 -14.94
N THR A 9 -8.36 14.48 -14.62
CA THR A 9 -7.51 15.32 -15.48
C THR A 9 -6.03 14.97 -15.35
N ASN A 10 -5.53 14.76 -14.15
CA ASN A 10 -4.12 14.45 -13.92
C ASN A 10 -3.72 13.06 -14.45
N PRO A 11 -4.47 11.98 -14.20
CA PRO A 11 -4.16 10.69 -14.81
C PRO A 11 -4.22 10.72 -16.34
N ALA A 12 -5.13 11.47 -16.95
CA ALA A 12 -5.20 11.61 -18.40
C ALA A 12 -3.91 12.17 -19.03
N LYS A 13 -3.16 13.00 -18.29
CA LYS A 13 -1.86 13.53 -18.74
C LYS A 13 -0.76 12.47 -18.76
N LEU A 14 -0.92 11.36 -18.08
CA LEU A 14 0.02 10.23 -18.07
C LEU A 14 -0.15 9.31 -19.29
N LEU A 15 -1.23 9.48 -20.08
CA LEU A 15 -1.55 8.61 -21.22
C LEU A 15 -0.65 8.91 -22.42
N THR A 16 0.63 8.55 -22.32
CA THR A 16 1.52 8.52 -23.49
C THR A 16 1.25 7.29 -24.35
N PRO A 17 1.67 7.27 -25.63
CA PRO A 17 1.54 6.08 -26.49
C PRO A 17 2.14 4.82 -25.86
N GLU A 18 3.27 4.94 -25.16
CA GLU A 18 3.97 3.84 -24.49
C GLU A 18 3.13 3.30 -23.34
N ILE A 19 2.57 4.16 -22.50
CA ILE A 19 1.71 3.76 -21.37
C ILE A 19 0.44 3.08 -21.88
N VAL A 20 -0.19 3.61 -22.92
CA VAL A 20 -1.38 2.98 -23.53
C VAL A 20 -1.05 1.58 -24.06
N GLN A 21 0.11 1.42 -24.72
CA GLN A 21 0.56 0.10 -25.20
C GLN A 21 0.82 -0.88 -24.05
N MET A 22 1.48 -0.43 -22.97
CA MET A 22 1.73 -1.25 -21.79
C MET A 22 0.43 -1.70 -21.11
N VAL A 23 -0.51 -0.79 -20.91
CA VAL A 23 -1.83 -1.10 -20.34
C VAL A 23 -2.57 -2.13 -21.21
N GLY A 24 -2.56 -1.95 -22.54
CA GLY A 24 -3.13 -2.92 -23.47
C GLY A 24 -2.50 -4.32 -23.35
N SER A 25 -1.18 -4.39 -23.25
CA SER A 25 -0.44 -5.64 -23.08
C SER A 25 -0.79 -6.33 -21.73
N ILE A 26 -0.91 -5.55 -20.66
CA ILE A 26 -1.31 -6.08 -19.33
C ILE A 26 -2.71 -6.68 -19.41
N HIS A 27 -3.67 -6.00 -20.04
CA HIS A 27 -5.03 -6.53 -20.20
C HIS A 27 -5.09 -7.78 -21.09
N GLU A 28 -4.28 -7.85 -22.14
CA GLU A 28 -4.15 -9.06 -22.96
C GLU A 28 -3.65 -10.24 -22.14
N HIS A 29 -2.59 -10.05 -21.36
CA HIS A 29 -2.04 -11.10 -20.50
C HIS A 29 -3.01 -11.49 -19.39
N LYS A 30 -3.76 -10.54 -18.83
CA LYS A 30 -4.80 -10.83 -17.84
C LYS A 30 -5.87 -11.75 -18.41
N GLY A 31 -6.33 -11.49 -19.64
CA GLY A 31 -7.29 -12.39 -20.31
C GLY A 31 -6.75 -13.80 -20.55
N LYS A 32 -5.47 -13.94 -20.91
CA LYS A 32 -4.80 -15.24 -21.07
C LYS A 32 -4.61 -15.96 -19.72
N GLN A 33 -4.42 -15.23 -18.62
CA GLN A 33 -4.19 -15.78 -17.30
C GLN A 33 -5.39 -16.59 -16.78
N GLU A 34 -6.62 -16.22 -17.12
CA GLU A 34 -7.81 -16.94 -16.69
C GLU A 34 -7.76 -18.41 -17.10
N LEU A 35 -7.30 -18.71 -18.32
CA LEU A 35 -7.12 -20.08 -18.82
C LEU A 35 -5.99 -20.82 -18.09
N PHE A 36 -4.94 -20.10 -17.68
CA PHE A 36 -3.79 -20.68 -16.99
C PHE A 36 -4.11 -21.02 -15.53
N LEU A 37 -4.94 -20.22 -14.86
CA LEU A 37 -5.33 -20.38 -13.46
C LEU A 37 -6.01 -21.73 -13.20
N GLU A 38 -6.88 -22.17 -14.10
CA GLU A 38 -7.60 -23.46 -13.97
C GLU A 38 -6.67 -24.68 -14.11
N ALA A 39 -5.58 -24.54 -14.87
CA ALA A 39 -4.68 -25.66 -15.18
C ALA A 39 -3.53 -25.85 -14.16
N ASN A 40 -3.19 -24.82 -13.35
CA ASN A 40 -1.95 -24.79 -12.56
C ASN A 40 -2.15 -24.25 -11.13
N ILE A 41 -3.20 -24.70 -10.44
CA ILE A 41 -3.61 -24.20 -9.11
C ILE A 41 -2.50 -24.35 -8.06
N ASP A 42 -1.80 -25.48 -8.03
CA ASP A 42 -0.78 -25.75 -7.00
C ASP A 42 0.49 -24.91 -7.22
N GLU A 43 0.90 -24.70 -8.46
CA GLU A 43 2.01 -23.81 -8.80
C GLU A 43 1.69 -22.37 -8.41
N LEU A 44 0.46 -21.92 -8.64
CA LEU A 44 0.00 -20.58 -8.29
C LEU A 44 -0.06 -20.36 -6.77
N LYS A 45 -0.45 -21.37 -5.98
CA LYS A 45 -0.39 -21.29 -4.51
C LYS A 45 1.04 -21.11 -4.01
N THR A 46 1.99 -21.88 -4.57
CA THR A 46 3.41 -21.75 -4.22
C THR A 46 3.96 -20.38 -4.59
N LEU A 47 3.62 -19.87 -5.77
CA LEU A 47 4.03 -18.53 -6.20
C LEU A 47 3.43 -17.44 -5.31
N LEU A 48 2.17 -17.60 -4.89
CA LEU A 48 1.52 -16.66 -3.98
C LEU A 48 2.25 -16.61 -2.63
N GLU A 49 2.59 -17.76 -2.04
CA GLU A 49 3.33 -17.83 -0.78
C GLU A 49 4.69 -17.14 -0.88
N ILE A 50 5.46 -17.44 -1.92
CA ILE A 50 6.74 -16.76 -2.18
C ILE A 50 6.55 -15.26 -2.33
N THR A 51 5.54 -14.85 -3.07
CA THR A 51 5.23 -13.43 -3.28
C THR A 51 4.87 -12.72 -1.99
N LEU A 52 4.09 -13.33 -1.10
CA LEU A 52 3.74 -12.77 0.20
C LEU A 52 4.98 -12.55 1.07
N ILE A 53 5.91 -13.52 1.10
CA ILE A 53 7.18 -13.38 1.84
C ILE A 53 8.01 -12.24 1.27
N GLN A 54 8.23 -12.22 -0.04
CA GLN A 54 9.04 -11.22 -0.71
C GLN A 54 8.45 -9.81 -0.61
N SER A 55 7.15 -9.67 -0.83
CA SER A 55 6.44 -8.39 -0.75
C SER A 55 6.47 -7.84 0.68
N THR A 56 6.23 -8.68 1.68
CA THR A 56 6.30 -8.30 3.09
C THR A 56 7.71 -7.83 3.45
N GLY A 57 8.74 -8.58 3.07
CA GLY A 57 10.12 -8.22 3.34
C GLY A 57 10.55 -6.93 2.65
N ALA A 58 10.24 -6.78 1.37
CA ALA A 58 10.62 -5.62 0.59
C ALA A 58 9.92 -4.33 1.06
N SER A 59 8.62 -4.37 1.31
CA SER A 59 7.84 -3.22 1.76
C SER A 59 8.29 -2.73 3.14
N ASN A 60 8.52 -3.64 4.09
CA ASN A 60 9.01 -3.27 5.41
C ASN A 60 10.45 -2.72 5.35
N ARG A 61 11.30 -3.27 4.46
CA ARG A 61 12.68 -2.80 4.29
C ARG A 61 12.76 -1.36 3.77
N ILE A 62 11.83 -0.95 2.92
CA ILE A 62 11.72 0.45 2.45
C ILE A 62 11.53 1.40 3.63
N GLU A 63 10.79 0.98 4.65
CA GLU A 63 10.55 1.74 5.88
C GLU A 63 11.64 1.56 6.95
N GLY A 64 12.76 0.92 6.61
CA GLY A 64 13.86 0.67 7.54
C GLY A 64 13.59 -0.45 8.56
N ILE A 65 12.61 -1.30 8.29
CA ILE A 65 12.19 -2.41 9.15
C ILE A 65 12.69 -3.71 8.54
N PHE A 66 13.56 -4.43 9.23
CA PHE A 66 14.12 -5.70 8.73
C PHE A 66 14.27 -6.75 9.81
N THR A 67 14.30 -7.98 9.33
CA THR A 67 14.72 -9.16 10.07
C THR A 67 15.54 -10.06 9.13
N SER A 68 16.10 -11.16 9.63
CA SER A 68 16.77 -12.13 8.76
C SER A 68 15.78 -12.83 7.83
N ASP A 69 16.26 -13.30 6.67
CA ASP A 69 15.41 -14.00 5.69
C ASP A 69 14.71 -15.22 6.31
N LYS A 70 15.42 -15.97 7.16
CA LYS A 70 14.84 -17.08 7.89
C LYS A 70 13.69 -16.65 8.81
N ARG A 71 13.88 -15.56 9.57
CA ARG A 71 12.82 -15.04 10.45
C ARG A 71 11.66 -14.47 9.66
N LEU A 72 11.90 -13.83 8.54
CA LEU A 72 10.87 -13.35 7.64
C LEU A 72 9.97 -14.50 7.17
N GLU A 73 10.56 -15.60 6.73
CA GLU A 73 9.82 -16.81 6.34
C GLU A 73 9.01 -17.39 7.50
N GLU A 74 9.62 -17.52 8.68
CA GLU A 74 8.93 -18.00 9.88
C GLU A 74 7.74 -17.09 10.28
N LEU A 75 7.91 -15.77 10.21
CA LEU A 75 6.87 -14.79 10.54
C LEU A 75 5.72 -14.81 9.52
N VAL A 76 6.01 -14.92 8.23
CA VAL A 76 5.00 -14.84 7.18
C VAL A 76 4.30 -16.18 6.97
N SER A 77 5.04 -17.27 6.77
CA SER A 77 4.47 -18.58 6.43
C SER A 77 4.04 -19.37 7.65
N GLN A 78 4.80 -19.31 8.75
CA GLN A 78 4.55 -20.13 9.94
C GLN A 78 3.84 -19.34 11.06
N LYS A 79 3.57 -18.04 10.85
CA LYS A 79 2.98 -17.15 11.85
C LYS A 79 3.69 -17.19 13.21
N ALA A 80 5.04 -17.26 13.17
CA ALA A 80 5.85 -17.27 14.38
C ALA A 80 5.63 -15.98 15.19
N GLU A 81 5.73 -16.09 16.52
CA GLU A 81 5.61 -14.93 17.41
C GLU A 81 6.74 -13.93 17.20
N PRO A 82 6.45 -12.63 17.08
CA PRO A 82 7.46 -11.60 16.93
C PRO A 82 8.27 -11.40 18.20
N ARG A 83 9.60 -11.24 18.05
CA ARG A 83 10.55 -11.15 19.18
C ARG A 83 10.96 -9.73 19.52
N ASN A 84 10.77 -8.79 18.60
CA ASN A 84 11.16 -7.39 18.75
C ASN A 84 10.23 -6.47 17.95
N ARG A 85 10.44 -5.16 18.06
CA ARG A 85 9.60 -4.15 17.42
C ARG A 85 9.52 -4.33 15.90
N SER A 86 10.65 -4.54 15.22
CA SER A 86 10.66 -4.75 13.77
C SER A 86 9.83 -5.97 13.37
N GLU A 87 9.95 -7.07 14.08
CA GLU A 87 9.15 -8.27 13.83
C GLU A 87 7.67 -8.08 14.15
N GLN A 88 7.31 -7.22 15.12
CA GLN A 88 5.93 -6.84 15.41
C GLN A 88 5.31 -6.07 14.24
N GLU A 89 6.04 -5.14 13.67
CA GLU A 89 5.59 -4.37 12.51
C GLU A 89 5.46 -5.27 11.26
N ILE A 90 6.38 -6.21 11.04
CA ILE A 90 6.29 -7.23 9.99
C ILE A 90 5.06 -8.13 10.18
N ALA A 91 4.80 -8.59 11.40
CA ALA A 91 3.64 -9.42 11.70
C ALA A 91 2.32 -8.66 11.47
N GLY A 92 2.24 -7.40 11.87
CA GLY A 92 1.09 -6.52 11.58
C GLY A 92 0.87 -6.32 10.08
N TYR A 93 1.94 -6.08 9.32
CA TYR A 93 1.87 -5.97 7.87
C TYR A 93 1.35 -7.26 7.22
N ARG A 94 1.84 -8.42 7.66
CA ARG A 94 1.36 -9.73 7.22
C ARG A 94 -0.16 -9.87 7.40
N GLU A 95 -0.70 -9.52 8.57
CA GLU A 95 -2.14 -9.63 8.85
C GLU A 95 -2.97 -8.68 7.97
N VAL A 96 -2.51 -7.44 7.79
CA VAL A 96 -3.19 -6.47 6.92
C VAL A 96 -3.18 -6.95 5.46
N LEU A 97 -2.04 -7.44 4.98
CA LEU A 97 -1.93 -7.97 3.62
C LEU A 97 -2.85 -9.17 3.39
N ALA A 98 -2.92 -10.10 4.35
CA ALA A 98 -3.84 -11.23 4.32
C ALA A 98 -5.30 -10.78 4.29
N THR A 99 -5.68 -9.83 5.14
CA THR A 99 -7.04 -9.24 5.16
C THR A 99 -7.40 -8.63 3.81
N ILE A 100 -6.49 -7.88 3.19
CA ILE A 100 -6.72 -7.28 1.88
C ILE A 100 -6.89 -8.36 0.81
N HIS A 101 -6.02 -9.38 0.77
CA HIS A 101 -6.10 -10.45 -0.23
C HIS A 101 -7.37 -11.30 -0.09
N GLU A 102 -7.82 -11.56 1.13
CA GLU A 102 -9.02 -12.36 1.39
C GLU A 102 -10.32 -11.60 1.17
N SER A 103 -10.29 -10.27 1.34
CA SER A 103 -11.51 -9.46 1.44
C SER A 103 -11.52 -8.24 0.52
N TYR A 104 -10.63 -8.14 -0.46
CA TYR A 104 -10.49 -6.94 -1.33
C TYR A 104 -11.80 -6.55 -2.03
N GLU A 105 -12.67 -7.49 -2.34
CA GLU A 105 -13.97 -7.23 -2.97
C GLU A 105 -14.91 -6.41 -2.06
N TYR A 106 -14.72 -6.50 -0.75
CA TYR A 106 -15.53 -5.81 0.26
C TYR A 106 -14.80 -4.60 0.85
N ILE A 107 -13.53 -4.42 0.56
CA ILE A 107 -12.72 -3.30 1.05
C ILE A 107 -12.82 -2.14 0.06
N THR A 108 -13.52 -1.09 0.47
CA THR A 108 -13.60 0.16 -0.29
C THR A 108 -12.64 1.17 0.34
N PRO A 109 -11.84 1.93 -0.44
CA PRO A 109 -10.95 2.96 0.09
C PRO A 109 -11.76 4.13 0.66
N LYS A 110 -12.11 4.01 1.94
CA LYS A 110 -12.82 4.99 2.75
C LYS A 110 -12.01 5.32 4.00
N PRO A 111 -12.17 6.52 4.58
CA PRO A 111 -11.39 6.96 5.75
C PRO A 111 -11.41 5.98 6.92
N ASN A 112 -12.59 5.46 7.27
CA ASN A 112 -12.74 4.49 8.37
C ASN A 112 -12.04 3.16 8.08
N ILE A 113 -12.03 2.70 6.83
CA ILE A 113 -11.32 1.48 6.42
C ILE A 113 -9.80 1.69 6.48
N ILE A 114 -9.31 2.83 5.99
CA ILE A 114 -7.88 3.19 6.09
C ILE A 114 -7.44 3.21 7.56
N LEU A 115 -8.22 3.83 8.44
CA LEU A 115 -7.92 3.86 9.87
C LEU A 115 -7.99 2.47 10.51
N GLN A 116 -8.91 1.60 10.08
CA GLN A 116 -8.97 0.22 10.55
C GLN A 116 -7.73 -0.57 10.12
N LEU A 117 -7.34 -0.51 8.85
CA LEU A 117 -6.12 -1.17 8.37
C LEU A 117 -4.87 -0.63 9.07
N HIS A 118 -4.82 0.69 9.34
CA HIS A 118 -3.75 1.30 10.12
C HIS A 118 -3.71 0.80 11.57
N ARG A 119 -4.85 0.58 12.20
CA ARG A 119 -4.94 -0.06 13.52
C ARG A 119 -4.42 -1.49 13.48
N ASP A 120 -4.85 -2.26 12.51
CA ASP A 120 -4.47 -3.67 12.37
C ASP A 120 -2.98 -3.83 12.09
N LEU A 121 -2.37 -2.88 11.35
CA LEU A 121 -0.93 -2.82 11.11
C LEU A 121 -0.10 -2.77 12.41
N TYR A 122 -0.63 -2.14 13.45
CA TYR A 122 0.02 -2.01 14.75
C TYR A 122 -0.54 -2.95 15.82
N SER A 123 -1.30 -3.98 15.42
CA SER A 123 -1.95 -4.92 16.36
C SER A 123 -0.99 -5.70 17.25
N TYR A 124 0.25 -5.93 16.80
CA TYR A 124 1.30 -6.58 17.57
C TYR A 124 2.16 -5.61 18.39
N SER A 125 2.01 -4.30 18.17
CA SER A 125 2.77 -3.29 18.90
C SER A 125 2.16 -3.00 20.26
N GLN A 126 3.01 -2.70 21.25
CA GLN A 126 2.52 -2.27 22.56
C GLN A 126 1.98 -0.84 22.47
N GLY A 127 0.82 -0.62 23.07
CA GLY A 127 0.14 0.69 23.06
C GLY A 127 -0.87 0.83 21.93
N ASN A 128 -1.69 1.86 22.03
CA ASN A 128 -2.78 2.14 21.09
C ASN A 128 -2.29 3.11 19.99
N ILE A 129 -1.33 2.65 19.16
CA ILE A 129 -0.59 3.52 18.22
C ILE A 129 -1.36 3.72 16.91
N GLY A 130 -2.12 2.71 16.45
CA GLY A 130 -2.79 2.71 15.15
C GLY A 130 -4.24 3.19 15.18
N GLY A 131 -4.79 3.49 14.01
CA GLY A 131 -6.22 3.78 13.84
C GLY A 131 -6.63 5.22 14.12
N THR A 132 -5.68 6.14 14.23
CA THR A 132 -5.92 7.57 14.40
C THR A 132 -5.06 8.40 13.46
N TYR A 133 -5.52 9.59 13.12
CA TYR A 133 -4.71 10.55 12.39
C TYR A 133 -3.59 11.12 13.28
N LYS A 134 -2.55 11.62 12.65
CA LYS A 134 -1.47 12.32 13.35
C LYS A 134 -2.00 13.56 14.08
N ASN A 135 -1.47 13.83 15.24
CA ASN A 135 -1.82 14.98 16.09
C ASN A 135 -0.76 16.09 16.11
N SER A 136 0.35 15.86 15.41
CA SER A 136 1.44 16.84 15.26
C SER A 136 1.95 16.85 13.84
N ASP A 137 2.48 17.99 13.42
CA ASP A 137 3.07 18.15 12.10
C ASP A 137 4.38 17.39 12.01
N ASN A 138 4.67 16.87 10.82
CA ASN A 138 5.92 16.22 10.49
C ASN A 138 6.53 16.83 9.22
N VAL A 139 7.83 16.68 9.09
CA VAL A 139 8.62 17.14 7.95
C VAL A 139 9.53 16.01 7.50
N ILE A 140 9.60 15.76 6.20
CA ILE A 140 10.60 14.88 5.64
C ILE A 140 11.83 15.73 5.32
N THR A 141 12.95 15.42 5.98
CA THR A 141 14.21 16.14 5.79
C THR A 141 15.20 15.29 5.01
N GLU A 142 16.09 15.95 4.29
CA GLU A 142 17.29 15.35 3.73
C GLU A 142 18.53 16.00 4.32
N THR A 143 19.61 15.24 4.45
CA THR A 143 20.90 15.73 4.92
C THR A 143 21.84 15.77 3.71
N ASP A 144 22.45 16.93 3.45
CA ASP A 144 23.44 17.09 2.39
C ASP A 144 24.81 16.47 2.77
N ALA A 145 25.74 16.50 1.83
CA ALA A 145 27.10 15.95 2.04
C ALA A 145 27.88 16.69 3.14
N GLU A 146 27.52 17.92 3.45
CA GLU A 146 28.11 18.76 4.47
C GLU A 146 27.43 18.60 5.84
N GLY A 147 26.38 17.78 5.93
CA GLY A 147 25.64 17.49 7.17
C GLY A 147 24.52 18.47 7.51
N HIS A 148 24.17 19.39 6.62
CA HIS A 148 23.06 20.31 6.83
C HIS A 148 21.73 19.64 6.51
N GLN A 149 20.76 19.85 7.39
CA GLN A 149 19.38 19.35 7.19
C GLN A 149 18.53 20.43 6.51
N LYS A 150 17.84 20.02 5.44
CA LYS A 150 16.82 20.85 4.80
C LYS A 150 15.51 20.06 4.63
N ALA A 151 14.40 20.78 4.67
CA ALA A 151 13.10 20.15 4.39
C ALA A 151 13.03 19.73 2.92
N ARG A 152 12.88 18.42 2.68
CA ARG A 152 12.66 17.86 1.36
C ARG A 152 11.19 17.92 0.97
N PHE A 153 10.32 17.66 1.94
CA PHE A 153 8.88 17.66 1.74
C PHE A 153 8.16 18.02 3.04
N ILE A 154 7.14 18.85 2.94
CA ILE A 154 6.26 19.21 4.05
C ILE A 154 4.90 18.57 3.79
N PRO A 155 4.54 17.51 4.53
CA PRO A 155 3.23 16.86 4.43
C PRO A 155 2.08 17.78 4.80
N VAL A 156 0.87 17.35 4.51
CA VAL A 156 -0.35 18.01 4.99
C VAL A 156 -0.29 18.18 6.51
N PRO A 157 -0.60 19.39 7.05
CA PRO A 157 -0.61 19.63 8.49
C PRO A 157 -1.57 18.70 9.23
N ALA A 158 -1.29 18.43 10.50
CA ALA A 158 -2.07 17.50 11.31
C ALA A 158 -3.56 17.85 11.32
N PHE A 159 -3.89 19.14 11.50
CA PHE A 159 -5.28 19.62 11.56
C PHE A 159 -6.07 19.47 10.25
N GLN A 160 -5.39 19.33 9.10
CA GLN A 160 -6.00 19.13 7.78
C GLN A 160 -5.99 17.67 7.33
N THR A 161 -5.35 16.77 8.07
CA THR A 161 -5.14 15.40 7.60
C THR A 161 -6.45 14.64 7.40
N ALA A 162 -7.40 14.76 8.32
CA ALA A 162 -8.70 14.10 8.21
C ALA A 162 -9.45 14.56 6.95
N GLU A 163 -9.57 15.87 6.74
CA GLU A 163 -10.23 16.46 5.56
C GLU A 163 -9.54 16.05 4.26
N ALA A 164 -8.20 16.02 4.25
CA ALA A 164 -7.45 15.61 3.07
C ALA A 164 -7.66 14.14 2.71
N ILE A 165 -7.80 13.26 3.70
CA ILE A 165 -8.10 11.83 3.48
C ILE A 165 -9.56 11.65 3.02
N ASP A 166 -10.51 12.39 3.59
CA ASP A 166 -11.91 12.38 3.15
C ASP A 166 -12.01 12.78 1.67
N GLU A 167 -11.36 13.88 1.28
CA GLU A 167 -11.35 14.35 -0.11
C GLU A 167 -10.65 13.36 -1.05
N LEU A 168 -9.48 12.84 -0.66
CA LEU A 168 -8.76 11.81 -1.41
C LEU A 168 -9.66 10.61 -1.73
N CYS A 169 -10.30 10.05 -0.72
CA CYS A 169 -11.17 8.89 -0.87
C CYS A 169 -12.38 9.21 -1.74
N ALA A 170 -13.02 10.35 -1.54
CA ALA A 170 -14.18 10.77 -2.33
C ALA A 170 -13.83 10.94 -3.81
N ARG A 171 -12.74 11.64 -4.12
CA ARG A 171 -12.28 11.86 -5.51
C ARG A 171 -11.84 10.58 -6.19
N PHE A 172 -11.12 9.73 -5.46
CA PHE A 172 -10.71 8.43 -6.00
C PHE A 172 -11.92 7.56 -6.35
N LEU A 173 -12.92 7.46 -5.46
CA LEU A 173 -14.13 6.68 -5.70
C LEU A 173 -14.95 7.25 -6.86
N GLU A 174 -15.09 8.57 -6.95
CA GLU A 174 -15.74 9.24 -8.08
C GLU A 174 -15.08 8.84 -9.42
N ALA A 175 -13.76 8.91 -9.49
CA ALA A 175 -13.01 8.53 -10.70
C ALA A 175 -13.12 7.03 -11.01
N TRP A 176 -13.10 6.19 -9.98
CA TRP A 176 -13.26 4.75 -10.10
C TRP A 176 -14.64 4.36 -10.65
N GLU A 177 -15.70 4.96 -10.13
CA GLU A 177 -17.09 4.72 -10.55
C GLU A 177 -17.37 5.30 -11.93
N ALA A 178 -16.83 6.46 -12.26
CA ALA A 178 -16.98 7.08 -13.58
C ALA A 178 -16.38 6.21 -14.71
N ASN A 179 -15.36 5.40 -14.38
CA ASN A 179 -14.72 4.46 -15.31
C ASN A 179 -14.25 5.11 -16.64
N LEU A 180 -13.81 6.36 -16.59
CA LEU A 180 -13.31 7.12 -17.75
C LEU A 180 -11.84 6.88 -18.01
N ILE A 181 -11.08 6.51 -16.98
CA ILE A 181 -9.64 6.25 -17.02
C ILE A 181 -9.39 4.80 -16.59
N ASP A 182 -8.46 4.13 -17.27
CA ASP A 182 -8.08 2.77 -16.88
C ASP A 182 -7.62 2.72 -15.42
N LYS A 183 -8.08 1.72 -14.70
CA LYS A 183 -7.80 1.59 -13.26
C LYS A 183 -6.33 1.47 -12.94
N LEU A 184 -5.52 0.89 -13.83
CA LEU A 184 -4.06 0.85 -13.70
C LEU A 184 -3.41 2.25 -13.71
N ILE A 185 -4.08 3.25 -14.26
CA ILE A 185 -3.63 4.66 -14.27
C ILE A 185 -4.09 5.40 -13.01
N LEU A 186 -5.16 4.95 -12.35
CA LEU A 186 -5.68 5.58 -11.13
C LEU A 186 -4.95 5.15 -9.86
N ILE A 187 -4.27 3.99 -9.85
CA ILE A 187 -3.63 3.44 -8.66
C ILE A 187 -2.35 4.18 -8.24
N PRO A 188 -1.43 4.59 -9.12
CA PRO A 188 -0.16 5.25 -8.76
C PRO A 188 -0.30 6.63 -8.11
#